data_24bc75a0471db061950c5cc16fe395fc
#
_entry.id   24bc75a0471db061950c5cc16fe395fc
#
_cell.length_a   1.000
_cell.length_b   1.000
_cell.length_c   1.000
_cell.angle_alpha   90.00
_cell.angle_beta   90.00
_cell.angle_gamma   90.00
#
_symmetry.space_group_name_H-M   'P 1'
#
loop_
_entity.id
_entity.type
_entity.pdbx_description
1 polymer ?
#
loop_
_entity_poly.entity_id
_entity_poly.type
_entity_poly.pdbx_seq_one_letter_code
_entity_poly.pdbx_strand_id
1 'polypeptide(L)'
;MAQAEAFAASLADLTPVAERRGNYVYAPVVARTYVSDRALPVALVRSARALVLRRRAVVVVRERDGYRHITPGGRLEPGETVEEAVRREVLEECGWRLGALRPLGFEHVQHVDTPPPGFPAAGFLNPIFVAEGLSFHRSARDMTQSEVGSSLVSVARALRELPDWSATLLRSAHMR
;
A
#
# COMPACT_ATOMS: atom_id res chain seq x y z
N MET A 1 -21.65 2.83 15.91
CA MET A 1 -22.24 1.60 15.34
C MET A 1 -21.93 1.48 13.83
N ALA A 2 -22.35 2.41 12.99
CA ALA A 2 -22.16 2.32 11.52
C ALA A 2 -20.71 2.06 11.04
N GLN A 3 -19.69 2.63 11.69
CA GLN A 3 -18.29 2.42 11.32
C GLN A 3 -17.81 0.99 11.64
N ALA A 4 -18.20 0.43 12.78
CA ALA A 4 -17.86 -0.96 13.15
C ALA A 4 -18.55 -1.98 12.23
N GLU A 5 -19.79 -1.72 11.84
CA GLU A 5 -20.53 -2.55 10.86
C GLU A 5 -19.87 -2.49 9.48
N ALA A 6 -19.47 -1.30 9.01
CA ALA A 6 -18.75 -1.13 7.75
C ALA A 6 -17.39 -1.86 7.75
N PHE A 7 -16.67 -1.86 8.89
CA PHE A 7 -15.46 -2.65 9.08
C PHE A 7 -15.75 -4.15 8.98
N ALA A 8 -16.73 -4.64 9.74
CA ALA A 8 -17.12 -6.05 9.73
C ALA A 8 -17.48 -6.52 8.32
N ALA A 9 -18.29 -5.71 7.60
CA ALA A 9 -18.66 -5.99 6.22
C ALA A 9 -17.46 -6.02 5.27
N SER A 10 -16.47 -5.11 5.46
CA SER A 10 -15.28 -5.07 4.62
C SER A 10 -14.39 -6.30 4.79
N LEU A 11 -14.38 -6.91 5.98
CA LEU A 11 -13.56 -8.08 6.32
C LEU A 11 -14.32 -9.40 6.23
N ALA A 12 -15.66 -9.38 6.08
CA ALA A 12 -16.49 -10.57 6.05
C ALA A 12 -15.98 -11.57 4.98
N ASP A 13 -15.89 -12.84 5.38
CA ASP A 13 -15.49 -13.97 4.52
C ASP A 13 -14.08 -13.87 3.90
N LEU A 14 -13.27 -12.92 4.38
CA LEU A 14 -11.89 -12.77 3.92
C LEU A 14 -10.90 -13.34 4.93
N THR A 15 -9.93 -14.10 4.42
CA THR A 15 -8.77 -14.55 5.19
C THR A 15 -7.56 -13.71 4.82
N PRO A 16 -6.79 -13.18 5.79
CA PRO A 16 -5.58 -12.45 5.46
C PRO A 16 -4.54 -13.39 4.84
N VAL A 17 -3.91 -12.94 3.77
CA VAL A 17 -2.82 -13.66 3.10
C VAL A 17 -1.46 -13.38 3.73
N ALA A 18 -1.37 -12.34 4.54
CA ALA A 18 -0.18 -11.99 5.31
C ALA A 18 -0.55 -11.13 6.54
N GLU A 19 0.27 -11.25 7.57
CA GLU A 19 0.24 -10.39 8.75
C GLU A 19 1.65 -9.88 9.03
N ARG A 20 1.76 -8.62 9.40
CA ARG A 20 3.04 -8.02 9.85
C ARG A 20 2.81 -7.09 11.02
N ARG A 21 3.83 -6.98 11.87
CA ARG A 21 3.89 -6.02 12.97
C ARG A 21 4.85 -4.89 12.60
N GLY A 22 4.56 -3.70 13.04
CA GLY A 22 5.38 -2.52 12.77
C GLY A 22 4.89 -1.32 13.58
N ASN A 23 5.34 -0.15 13.19
CA ASN A 23 4.87 1.11 13.76
C ASN A 23 4.14 1.93 12.69
N TYR A 24 3.09 2.63 13.11
CA TYR A 24 2.41 3.63 12.32
C TYR A 24 2.18 4.87 13.18
N VAL A 25 2.67 6.03 12.73
CA VAL A 25 2.61 7.28 13.51
C VAL A 25 3.14 7.06 14.95
N TYR A 26 4.32 6.43 15.06
CA TYR A 26 5.02 6.13 16.33
C TYR A 26 4.30 5.17 17.29
N ALA A 27 3.21 4.55 16.87
CA ALA A 27 2.48 3.57 17.66
C ALA A 27 2.55 2.17 17.04
N PRO A 28 2.66 1.10 17.86
CA PRO A 28 2.73 -0.27 17.36
C PRO A 28 1.41 -0.67 16.70
N VAL A 29 1.52 -1.30 15.54
CA VAL A 29 0.37 -1.76 14.75
C VAL A 29 0.54 -3.22 14.30
N VAL A 30 -0.60 -3.85 14.05
CA VAL A 30 -0.71 -5.07 13.24
C VAL A 30 -1.37 -4.70 11.93
N ALA A 31 -0.72 -5.04 10.82
CA ALA A 31 -1.25 -4.89 9.48
C ALA A 31 -1.53 -6.27 8.88
N ARG A 32 -2.79 -6.51 8.51
CA ARG A 32 -3.26 -7.72 7.84
C ARG A 32 -3.55 -7.41 6.39
N THR A 33 -2.97 -8.17 5.49
CA THR A 33 -3.12 -7.98 4.05
C THR A 33 -4.16 -8.96 3.50
N TYR A 34 -5.08 -8.44 2.70
CA TYR A 34 -6.13 -9.20 2.03
C TYR A 34 -6.03 -9.01 0.52
N VAL A 35 -6.23 -10.07 -0.25
CA VAL A 35 -6.34 -10.03 -1.72
C VAL A 35 -7.82 -10.04 -2.09
N SER A 36 -8.35 -8.91 -2.52
CA SER A 36 -9.76 -8.71 -2.82
C SER A 36 -9.95 -7.50 -3.74
N ASP A 37 -10.92 -7.56 -4.63
CA ASP A 37 -11.38 -6.42 -5.45
C ASP A 37 -12.59 -5.70 -4.85
N ARG A 38 -12.97 -6.05 -3.63
CA ARG A 38 -14.08 -5.45 -2.90
C ARG A 38 -13.88 -3.95 -2.77
N ALA A 39 -14.93 -3.19 -3.09
CA ALA A 39 -14.96 -1.76 -2.83
C ALA A 39 -14.90 -1.48 -1.32
N LEU A 40 -14.04 -0.57 -0.92
CA LEU A 40 -13.87 -0.19 0.48
C LEU A 40 -14.63 1.10 0.78
N PRO A 41 -15.27 1.22 1.95
CA PRO A 41 -15.86 2.47 2.40
C PRO A 41 -14.78 3.55 2.55
N VAL A 42 -14.89 4.65 1.81
CA VAL A 42 -13.88 5.74 1.81
C VAL A 42 -13.62 6.29 3.22
N ALA A 43 -14.66 6.35 4.06
CA ALA A 43 -14.54 6.80 5.45
C ALA A 43 -13.58 5.96 6.32
N LEU A 44 -13.27 4.72 5.90
CA LEU A 44 -12.32 3.84 6.58
C LEU A 44 -10.91 3.89 5.97
N VAL A 45 -10.75 4.56 4.82
CA VAL A 45 -9.47 4.66 4.11
C VAL A 45 -8.63 5.80 4.69
N ARG A 46 -7.35 5.53 4.96
CA ARG A 46 -6.38 6.54 5.45
C ARG A 46 -5.22 6.76 4.51
N SER A 47 -4.78 5.71 3.83
CA SER A 47 -3.68 5.74 2.88
C SER A 47 -4.07 4.90 1.67
N ALA A 48 -3.41 5.14 0.54
CA ALA A 48 -3.56 4.32 -0.65
C ALA A 48 -2.19 3.93 -1.20
N ARG A 49 -2.07 2.72 -1.73
CA ARG A 49 -0.81 2.14 -2.17
C ARG A 49 -0.93 1.50 -3.54
N ALA A 50 0.18 1.40 -4.28
CA ALA A 50 0.20 0.66 -5.54
C ALA A 50 1.43 -0.25 -5.65
N LEU A 51 1.21 -1.43 -6.20
CA LEU A 51 2.23 -2.30 -6.76
C LEU A 51 2.45 -1.87 -8.22
N VAL A 52 3.62 -1.33 -8.52
CA VAL A 52 3.92 -0.75 -9.83
C VAL A 52 4.74 -1.74 -10.64
N LEU A 53 4.16 -2.21 -11.73
CA LEU A 53 4.79 -3.15 -12.64
C LEU A 53 5.28 -2.43 -13.90
N ARG A 54 6.44 -2.87 -14.42
CA ARG A 54 6.95 -2.44 -15.71
C ARG A 54 7.54 -3.63 -16.44
N ARG A 55 6.85 -4.13 -17.48
CA ARG A 55 7.24 -5.38 -18.18
C ARG A 55 7.35 -6.55 -17.18
N ARG A 56 8.55 -7.13 -17.02
CA ARG A 56 8.85 -8.23 -16.09
C ARG A 56 9.55 -7.76 -14.81
N ALA A 57 9.35 -6.51 -14.43
CA ALA A 57 9.94 -5.90 -13.24
C ALA A 57 8.89 -5.23 -12.39
N VAL A 58 9.19 -5.07 -11.11
CA VAL A 58 8.41 -4.34 -10.10
C VAL A 58 9.24 -3.20 -9.56
N VAL A 59 8.60 -2.08 -9.24
CA VAL A 59 9.24 -0.98 -8.52
C VAL A 59 9.43 -1.40 -7.07
N VAL A 60 10.68 -1.37 -6.61
CA VAL A 60 11.05 -1.59 -5.21
C VAL A 60 11.51 -0.27 -4.63
N VAL A 61 10.89 0.14 -3.54
CA VAL A 61 11.26 1.32 -2.76
C VAL A 61 12.24 0.90 -1.67
N ARG A 62 13.19 1.77 -1.36
CA ARG A 62 14.12 1.62 -0.25
C ARG A 62 13.99 2.82 0.68
N GLU A 63 13.76 2.54 1.94
CA GLU A 63 13.70 3.52 3.01
C GLU A 63 15.09 3.83 3.60
N ARG A 64 15.18 4.88 4.42
CA ARG A 64 16.45 5.34 5.03
C ARG A 64 17.08 4.31 5.96
N ASP A 65 16.26 3.51 6.63
CA ASP A 65 16.70 2.40 7.49
C ASP A 65 17.15 1.15 6.71
N GLY A 66 17.03 1.18 5.37
CA GLY A 66 17.37 0.08 4.48
C GLY A 66 16.21 -0.88 4.21
N TYR A 67 15.05 -0.67 4.84
CA TYR A 67 13.85 -1.46 4.55
C TYR A 67 13.44 -1.34 3.08
N ARG A 68 12.99 -2.46 2.49
CA ARG A 68 12.59 -2.53 1.08
C ARG A 68 11.19 -3.08 0.96
N HIS A 69 10.36 -2.42 0.17
CA HIS A 69 8.98 -2.83 -0.11
C HIS A 69 8.57 -2.53 -1.56
N ILE A 70 7.41 -3.04 -1.97
CA ILE A 70 6.89 -2.92 -3.35
C ILE A 70 5.55 -2.19 -3.43
N THR A 71 5.13 -1.58 -2.35
CA THR A 71 3.85 -0.87 -2.27
C THR A 71 4.05 0.60 -1.89
N PRO A 72 4.68 1.41 -2.79
CA PRO A 72 4.73 2.85 -2.60
C PRO A 72 3.32 3.42 -2.42
N GLY A 73 3.22 4.51 -1.68
CA GLY A 73 1.96 5.19 -1.42
C GLY A 73 1.88 5.73 0.00
N GLY A 74 0.97 6.64 0.22
CA GLY A 74 0.85 7.37 1.47
C GLY A 74 -0.57 7.80 1.81
N ARG A 75 -0.68 8.79 2.68
CA ARG A 75 -1.94 9.27 3.22
C ARG A 75 -2.72 10.09 2.21
N LEU A 76 -4.06 9.99 2.28
CA LEU A 76 -4.94 10.89 1.55
C LEU A 76 -4.85 12.30 2.13
N GLU A 77 -4.81 13.29 1.25
CA GLU A 77 -4.96 14.69 1.59
C GLU A 77 -6.44 15.10 1.65
N PRO A 78 -6.79 16.18 2.37
CA PRO A 78 -8.17 16.67 2.41
C PRO A 78 -8.75 16.95 1.03
N GLY A 79 -9.87 16.28 0.70
CA GLY A 79 -10.56 16.45 -0.58
C GLY A 79 -10.02 15.58 -1.72
N GLU A 80 -8.95 14.83 -1.48
CA GLU A 80 -8.34 13.93 -2.46
C GLU A 80 -9.11 12.61 -2.55
N THR A 81 -9.28 12.10 -3.75
CA THR A 81 -9.76 10.74 -3.96
C THR A 81 -8.66 9.72 -3.71
N VAL A 82 -9.04 8.48 -3.48
CA VAL A 82 -8.09 7.37 -3.28
C VAL A 82 -7.16 7.20 -4.50
N GLU A 83 -7.68 7.38 -5.72
CA GLU A 83 -6.88 7.28 -6.94
C GLU A 83 -5.90 8.43 -7.12
N GLU A 84 -6.32 9.66 -6.79
CA GLU A 84 -5.44 10.83 -6.82
C GLU A 84 -4.29 10.66 -5.83
N ALA A 85 -4.60 10.28 -4.59
CA ALA A 85 -3.60 10.03 -3.56
C ALA A 85 -2.53 9.02 -4.02
N VAL A 86 -2.94 7.87 -4.53
CA VAL A 86 -1.97 6.85 -4.95
C VAL A 86 -1.12 7.32 -6.14
N ARG A 87 -1.69 8.11 -7.07
CA ARG A 87 -0.95 8.65 -8.21
C ARG A 87 0.07 9.71 -7.79
N ARG A 88 -0.32 10.60 -6.87
CA ARG A 88 0.55 11.63 -6.30
C ARG A 88 1.70 10.97 -5.53
N GLU A 89 1.40 10.12 -4.58
CA GLU A 89 2.39 9.46 -3.72
C GLU A 89 3.40 8.63 -4.53
N VAL A 90 2.94 7.82 -5.48
CA VAL A 90 3.86 7.03 -6.32
C VAL A 90 4.75 7.93 -7.19
N LEU A 91 4.23 9.05 -7.65
CA LEU A 91 5.05 10.02 -8.39
C LEU A 91 6.11 10.66 -7.49
N GLU A 92 5.73 11.07 -6.28
CA GLU A 92 6.62 11.70 -5.29
C GLU A 92 7.67 10.74 -4.74
N GLU A 93 7.29 9.53 -4.33
CA GLU A 93 8.22 8.56 -3.77
C GLU A 93 9.11 7.90 -4.83
N CYS A 94 8.53 7.55 -5.96
CA CYS A 94 9.17 6.69 -6.95
C CYS A 94 9.47 7.35 -8.29
N GLY A 95 8.85 8.48 -8.60
CA GLY A 95 8.99 9.16 -9.90
C GLY A 95 8.21 8.51 -11.04
N TRP A 96 7.27 7.59 -10.76
CA TRP A 96 6.52 6.90 -11.79
C TRP A 96 5.11 7.48 -11.98
N ARG A 97 4.76 7.77 -13.24
CA ARG A 97 3.37 7.98 -13.66
C ARG A 97 2.71 6.63 -13.91
N LEU A 98 1.49 6.48 -13.39
CA LEU A 98 0.75 5.22 -13.44
C LEU A 98 -0.27 5.19 -14.57
N GLY A 99 -0.42 4.03 -15.19
CA GLY A 99 -1.55 3.67 -16.05
C GLY A 99 -2.85 3.46 -15.27
N ALA A 100 -3.73 2.63 -15.81
CA ALA A 100 -4.97 2.25 -15.13
C ALA A 100 -4.67 1.57 -13.79
N LEU A 101 -5.40 1.99 -12.75
CA LEU A 101 -5.36 1.36 -11.44
C LEU A 101 -6.36 0.20 -11.41
N ARG A 102 -5.90 -0.98 -11.02
CA ARG A 102 -6.76 -2.15 -10.79
C ARG A 102 -6.67 -2.54 -9.32
N PRO A 103 -7.80 -2.74 -8.62
CA PRO A 103 -7.79 -3.22 -7.25
C PRO A 103 -7.04 -4.56 -7.16
N LEU A 104 -6.14 -4.68 -6.19
CA LEU A 104 -5.45 -5.92 -5.87
C LEU A 104 -5.88 -6.47 -4.52
N GLY A 105 -6.04 -5.59 -3.55
CA GLY A 105 -6.38 -5.92 -2.19
C GLY A 105 -6.35 -4.71 -1.29
N PHE A 106 -6.18 -4.95 -0.02
CA PHE A 106 -6.04 -3.90 0.99
C PHE A 106 -5.31 -4.41 2.24
N GLU A 107 -4.79 -3.48 3.02
CA GLU A 107 -4.33 -3.76 4.38
C GLU A 107 -5.38 -3.24 5.38
N HIS A 108 -5.70 -4.05 6.39
CA HIS A 108 -6.33 -3.60 7.62
C HIS A 108 -5.22 -3.34 8.64
N VAL A 109 -5.08 -2.09 9.04
CA VAL A 109 -4.08 -1.65 10.01
C VAL A 109 -4.77 -1.33 11.33
N GLN A 110 -4.35 -1.99 12.39
CA GLN A 110 -4.93 -1.85 13.73
C GLN A 110 -3.82 -1.55 14.74
N HIS A 111 -4.01 -0.55 15.59
CA HIS A 111 -3.11 -0.30 16.71
C HIS A 111 -3.22 -1.42 17.74
N VAL A 112 -2.06 -1.83 18.28
CA VAL A 112 -2.00 -2.90 19.31
C VAL A 112 -2.57 -2.40 20.63
N ASP A 113 -2.25 -1.16 20.96
CA ASP A 113 -2.70 -0.49 22.17
C ASP A 113 -3.74 0.60 21.82
N THR A 114 -3.98 1.51 22.77
CA THR A 114 -4.85 2.67 22.53
C THR A 114 -4.36 3.47 21.33
N PRO A 115 -5.19 3.66 20.28
CA PRO A 115 -4.79 4.38 19.10
C PRO A 115 -4.49 5.85 19.44
N PRO A 116 -3.55 6.48 18.72
CA PRO A 116 -3.31 7.92 18.83
C PRO A 116 -4.58 8.73 18.52
N PRO A 117 -4.68 9.99 19.01
CA PRO A 117 -5.81 10.85 18.68
C PRO A 117 -6.07 10.94 17.18
N GLY A 118 -7.33 10.83 16.78
CA GLY A 118 -7.75 10.87 15.37
C GLY A 118 -7.73 9.52 14.64
N PHE A 119 -7.30 8.42 15.31
CA PHE A 119 -7.38 7.07 14.75
C PHE A 119 -8.52 6.27 15.39
N PRO A 120 -9.31 5.55 14.58
CA PRO A 120 -10.40 4.72 15.10
C PRO A 120 -9.86 3.46 15.80
N ALA A 121 -10.52 3.06 16.90
CA ALA A 121 -10.14 1.87 17.67
C ALA A 121 -10.20 0.58 16.83
N ALA A 122 -11.12 0.51 15.87
CA ALA A 122 -11.22 -0.63 14.95
C ALA A 122 -10.10 -0.67 13.89
N GLY A 123 -9.25 0.37 13.83
CA GLY A 123 -8.21 0.51 12.82
C GLY A 123 -8.70 1.24 11.55
N PHE A 124 -7.99 1.06 10.46
CA PHE A 124 -8.29 1.68 9.16
C PHE A 124 -7.86 0.78 8.01
N LEU A 125 -8.31 1.11 6.80
CA LEU A 125 -8.04 0.35 5.59
C LEU A 125 -7.14 1.13 4.65
N ASN A 126 -6.17 0.44 4.05
CA ASN A 126 -5.30 0.97 3.02
C ASN A 126 -5.48 0.14 1.74
N PRO A 127 -6.26 0.59 0.75
CA PRO A 127 -6.37 -0.10 -0.53
C PRO A 127 -5.01 -0.21 -1.21
N ILE A 128 -4.81 -1.35 -1.88
CA ILE A 128 -3.64 -1.66 -2.68
C ILE A 128 -4.10 -1.90 -4.11
N PHE A 129 -3.55 -1.12 -5.03
CA PHE A 129 -3.77 -1.28 -6.45
C PHE A 129 -2.58 -1.97 -7.11
N VAL A 130 -2.79 -2.50 -8.31
CA VAL A 130 -1.73 -2.82 -9.24
C VAL A 130 -1.86 -1.91 -10.46
N ALA A 131 -0.74 -1.37 -10.93
CA ALA A 131 -0.71 -0.48 -12.10
C ALA A 131 0.56 -0.69 -12.92
N GLU A 132 0.47 -0.36 -14.21
CA GLU A 132 1.66 -0.24 -15.05
C GLU A 132 2.34 1.11 -14.80
N GLY A 133 3.67 1.11 -14.63
CA GLY A 133 4.50 2.31 -14.68
C GLY A 133 4.68 2.77 -16.13
N LEU A 134 4.10 3.90 -16.52
CA LEU A 134 4.11 4.39 -17.90
C LEU A 134 5.40 5.15 -18.22
N SER A 135 5.76 6.13 -17.40
CA SER A 135 6.93 6.99 -17.58
C SER A 135 7.58 7.31 -16.24
N PHE A 136 8.91 7.48 -16.28
CA PHE A 136 9.71 7.82 -15.10
C PHE A 136 10.14 9.29 -15.14
N HIS A 137 9.90 10.01 -14.05
CA HIS A 137 10.16 11.44 -13.86
C HIS A 137 11.00 11.67 -12.61
N ARG A 138 12.30 11.64 -12.74
CA ARG A 138 13.22 11.78 -11.61
C ARG A 138 13.04 13.08 -10.83
N SER A 139 12.75 14.18 -11.52
CA SER A 139 12.56 15.51 -10.91
C SER A 139 11.24 15.67 -10.15
N ALA A 140 10.30 14.73 -10.30
CA ALA A 140 9.03 14.76 -9.57
C ALA A 140 9.14 14.10 -8.19
N ARG A 141 10.29 13.46 -7.87
CA ARG A 141 10.47 12.79 -6.57
C ARG A 141 10.69 13.80 -5.46
N ASP A 142 9.97 13.63 -4.38
CA ASP A 142 10.20 14.36 -3.13
C ASP A 142 11.29 13.65 -2.31
N MET A 143 12.47 14.25 -2.26
CA MET A 143 13.63 13.71 -1.53
C MET A 143 13.61 14.04 -0.03
N THR A 144 12.57 14.71 0.46
CA THR A 144 12.41 15.03 1.89
C THR A 144 11.72 13.91 2.66
N GLN A 145 11.08 12.98 1.97
CA GLN A 145 10.36 11.84 2.55
C GLN A 145 11.31 10.75 3.09
N SER A 146 10.75 9.70 3.68
CA SER A 146 11.49 8.57 4.25
C SER A 146 12.17 7.70 3.19
N GLU A 147 11.62 7.71 1.98
CA GLU A 147 12.09 6.92 0.84
C GLU A 147 13.34 7.56 0.22
N VAL A 148 14.44 6.83 0.25
CA VAL A 148 15.71 7.32 -0.30
C VAL A 148 15.98 6.86 -1.72
N GLY A 149 15.16 5.96 -2.25
CA GLY A 149 15.33 5.50 -3.61
C GLY A 149 14.29 4.48 -4.05
N SER A 150 14.12 4.40 -5.38
CA SER A 150 13.36 3.34 -6.02
C SER A 150 14.17 2.72 -7.15
N SER A 151 13.93 1.45 -7.43
CA SER A 151 14.57 0.71 -8.52
C SER A 151 13.63 -0.29 -9.15
N LEU A 152 13.80 -0.55 -10.43
CA LEU A 152 13.16 -1.67 -11.10
C LEU A 152 13.94 -2.96 -10.80
N VAL A 153 13.27 -3.92 -10.20
CA VAL A 153 13.82 -5.24 -9.88
C VAL A 153 13.01 -6.28 -10.65
N SER A 154 13.68 -7.25 -11.27
CA SER A 154 12.93 -8.32 -11.94
C SER A 154 12.02 -9.05 -10.95
N VAL A 155 10.82 -9.42 -11.39
CA VAL A 155 9.84 -10.13 -10.56
C VAL A 155 10.47 -11.38 -9.93
N ALA A 156 11.24 -12.15 -10.69
CA ALA A 156 11.92 -13.34 -10.20
C ALA A 156 12.91 -13.05 -9.05
N ARG A 157 13.61 -11.91 -9.11
CA ARG A 157 14.51 -11.47 -8.05
C ARG A 157 13.72 -10.96 -6.83
N ALA A 158 12.69 -10.16 -7.06
CA ALA A 158 11.84 -9.63 -6.00
C ALA A 158 11.19 -10.76 -5.16
N LEU A 159 10.72 -11.81 -5.82
CA LEU A 159 10.13 -12.99 -5.16
C LEU A 159 11.12 -13.76 -4.26
N ARG A 160 12.44 -13.62 -4.49
CA ARG A 160 13.48 -14.27 -3.66
C ARG A 160 14.03 -13.38 -2.55
N GLU A 161 14.04 -12.08 -2.75
CA GLU A 161 14.77 -11.13 -1.89
C GLU A 161 13.87 -10.31 -0.97
N LEU A 162 12.56 -10.23 -1.28
CA LEU A 162 11.62 -9.43 -0.50
C LEU A 162 10.92 -10.28 0.56
N PRO A 163 10.39 -9.65 1.62
CA PRO A 163 9.59 -10.33 2.64
C PRO A 163 8.40 -11.10 2.04
N ASP A 164 8.00 -12.18 2.70
CA ASP A 164 6.94 -13.09 2.24
C ASP A 164 5.61 -12.38 1.91
N TRP A 165 5.24 -11.36 2.68
CA TRP A 165 4.02 -10.58 2.42
C TRP A 165 4.09 -9.84 1.08
N SER A 166 5.25 -9.27 0.72
CA SER A 166 5.49 -8.64 -0.58
C SER A 166 5.44 -9.67 -1.71
N ALA A 167 6.09 -10.82 -1.50
CA ALA A 167 6.09 -11.91 -2.48
C ALA A 167 4.66 -12.44 -2.73
N THR A 168 3.83 -12.55 -1.69
CA THR A 168 2.44 -12.97 -1.80
C THR A 168 1.62 -11.98 -2.63
N LEU A 169 1.73 -10.67 -2.37
CA LEU A 169 1.08 -9.64 -3.19
C LEU A 169 1.53 -9.69 -4.64
N LEU A 170 2.83 -9.83 -4.87
CA LEU A 170 3.39 -9.89 -6.22
C LEU A 170 2.90 -11.10 -7.02
N ARG A 171 2.79 -12.28 -6.39
CA ARG A 171 2.18 -13.47 -7.01
C ARG A 171 0.71 -13.22 -7.36
N SER A 172 -0.06 -12.64 -6.43
CA SER A 172 -1.48 -12.33 -6.63
C SER A 172 -1.71 -11.34 -7.78
N ALA A 173 -0.81 -10.37 -7.96
CA ALA A 173 -0.88 -9.42 -9.06
C ALA A 173 -0.64 -10.04 -10.45
N HIS A 174 0.08 -11.17 -10.52
CA HIS A 174 0.36 -11.87 -11.78
C HIS A 174 -0.72 -12.89 -12.17
N MET A 175 -1.55 -13.29 -11.21
CA MET A 175 -2.62 -14.27 -11.45
C MET A 175 -3.94 -13.63 -11.90
N ARG A 176 -4.04 -12.31 -11.91
CA ARG A 176 -5.20 -11.49 -12.29
C ARG A 176 -4.88 -10.65 -13.52
#